data_48dba7398dcf4826f9f2c1dd63954767
#
_entry.id   48dba7398dcf4826f9f2c1dd63954767
#
_cell.length_a   1.000
_cell.length_b   1.000
_cell.length_c   1.000
_cell.angle_alpha   90.00
_cell.angle_beta   90.00
_cell.angle_gamma   90.00
#
_symmetry.space_group_name_H-M   'P 1'
#
loop_
_entity.id
_entity.type
_entity.pdbx_description
1 polymer ?
#
loop_
_entity_poly.entity_id
_entity_poly.type
_entity_poly.pdbx_seq_one_letter_code
_entity_poly.pdbx_strand_id
1 'polypeptide(L)'
;MHREIIEEHVRSPVGNLKLTEFTHSASYQSDKTGNVCTLQLLEKKGEIVEVGFQVEGSALALATASVLSSIVKGMQTSEVQNLSLNIIAYLESAFEFDLPGDLSVYHSIRNYPERFDCALLSWRTLNKALINEFQKEPLR
;
A
#
# COMPACT_ATOMS: atom_id res chain seq x y z
N MET A 1 0.53 9.25 -19.74
CA MET A 1 1.01 10.02 -18.60
C MET A 1 0.30 9.58 -17.34
N HIS A 2 1.04 9.38 -16.26
CA HIS A 2 0.47 8.80 -15.04
C HIS A 2 -0.06 9.84 -14.06
N ARG A 3 0.08 11.11 -14.41
CA ARG A 3 -0.41 12.19 -13.57
C ARG A 3 -1.92 12.10 -13.34
N GLU A 4 -2.65 11.70 -14.38
CA GLU A 4 -4.10 11.59 -14.29
C GLU A 4 -4.52 10.51 -13.29
N ILE A 5 -3.76 9.42 -13.22
CA ILE A 5 -4.03 8.36 -12.26
C ILE A 5 -3.88 8.90 -10.85
N ILE A 6 -2.78 9.62 -10.59
CA ILE A 6 -2.52 10.20 -9.28
C ILE A 6 -3.64 11.17 -8.90
N GLU A 7 -4.01 12.06 -9.83
CA GLU A 7 -5.04 13.06 -9.57
C GLU A 7 -6.39 12.44 -9.26
N GLU A 8 -6.73 11.37 -9.98
CA GLU A 8 -7.99 10.68 -9.75
C GLU A 8 -8.02 10.04 -8.37
N HIS A 9 -6.94 9.41 -7.95
CA HIS A 9 -6.87 8.75 -6.65
C HIS A 9 -6.83 9.76 -5.50
N VAL A 10 -6.30 10.96 -5.73
CA VAL A 10 -6.36 12.02 -4.72
C VAL A 10 -7.78 12.57 -4.60
N ARG A 11 -8.46 12.72 -5.73
CA ARG A 11 -9.82 13.27 -5.76
C ARG A 11 -10.83 12.31 -5.16
N SER A 12 -10.68 11.02 -5.45
CA SER A 12 -11.63 9.99 -5.02
C SER A 12 -10.87 8.77 -4.51
N PRO A 13 -10.25 8.85 -3.33
CA PRO A 13 -9.44 7.74 -2.84
C PRO A 13 -10.27 6.50 -2.53
N VAL A 14 -9.74 5.35 -2.92
CA VAL A 14 -10.35 4.06 -2.66
C VAL A 14 -9.82 3.53 -1.34
N GLY A 15 -10.72 3.24 -0.38
CA GLY A 15 -10.31 2.66 0.88
C GLY A 15 -9.87 3.66 1.94
N ASN A 16 -10.10 4.96 1.72
CA ASN A 16 -9.73 5.99 2.68
C ASN A 16 -10.79 6.06 3.78
N LEU A 17 -10.80 5.04 4.64
CA LEU A 17 -11.78 4.92 5.71
C LEU A 17 -11.23 3.99 6.78
N LYS A 18 -11.89 3.95 7.94
CA LYS A 18 -11.58 3.01 9.00
C LYS A 18 -12.53 1.83 8.90
N LEU A 19 -11.96 0.61 8.96
CA LEU A 19 -12.78 -0.60 9.02
C LEU A 19 -13.29 -0.78 10.45
N THR A 20 -14.54 -1.22 10.58
CA THR A 20 -15.09 -1.57 11.90
C THR A 20 -14.68 -2.98 12.30
N GLU A 21 -14.33 -3.80 11.33
CA GLU A 21 -13.90 -5.17 11.56
C GLU A 21 -12.63 -5.41 10.73
N PHE A 22 -11.58 -5.94 11.35
CA PHE A 22 -10.33 -6.20 10.64
C PHE A 22 -9.55 -7.29 11.35
N THR A 23 -8.72 -7.98 10.57
CA THR A 23 -7.86 -9.07 11.08
C THR A 23 -6.39 -8.63 11.17
N HIS A 24 -6.00 -7.63 10.39
CA HIS A 24 -4.63 -7.14 10.35
C HIS A 24 -4.64 -5.63 10.43
N SER A 25 -3.66 -5.07 11.11
CA SER A 25 -3.57 -3.62 11.28
C SER A 25 -2.13 -3.22 11.55
N ALA A 26 -1.72 -2.08 11.05
CA ALA A 26 -0.42 -1.50 11.34
C ALA A 26 -0.43 -0.01 11.09
N SER A 27 0.50 0.67 11.74
CA SER A 27 0.77 2.07 11.49
C SER A 27 2.26 2.22 11.26
N TYR A 28 2.63 3.06 10.31
CA TYR A 28 4.03 3.25 9.95
C TYR A 28 4.27 4.73 9.68
N GLN A 29 5.30 5.28 10.31
CA GLN A 29 5.70 6.67 10.07
C GLN A 29 7.06 6.68 9.40
N SER A 30 7.18 7.42 8.31
CA SER A 30 8.44 7.55 7.61
C SER A 30 9.39 8.47 8.38
N ASP A 31 10.62 8.00 8.58
CA ASP A 31 11.66 8.83 9.21
C ASP A 31 12.09 9.96 8.28
N LYS A 32 11.95 9.78 6.97
CA LYS A 32 12.43 10.75 6.00
C LYS A 32 11.49 11.93 5.82
N THR A 33 10.18 11.65 5.76
CA THR A 33 9.19 12.66 5.42
C THR A 33 8.24 12.97 6.57
N GLY A 34 8.16 12.10 7.57
CA GLY A 34 7.20 12.25 8.65
C GLY A 34 5.78 11.82 8.27
N ASN A 35 5.57 11.39 7.03
CA ASN A 35 4.25 10.92 6.60
C ASN A 35 3.88 9.67 7.39
N VAL A 36 2.59 9.54 7.72
CA VAL A 36 2.08 8.40 8.49
C VAL A 36 0.99 7.70 7.70
N CYS A 37 1.04 6.38 7.69
CA CYS A 37 -0.02 5.56 7.12
C CYS A 37 -0.48 4.57 8.17
N THR A 38 -1.79 4.50 8.39
CA THR A 38 -2.43 3.46 9.19
C THR A 38 -3.26 2.63 8.23
N LEU A 39 -3.12 1.32 8.32
CA LEU A 39 -3.75 0.42 7.36
C LEU A 39 -4.39 -0.75 8.08
N GLN A 40 -5.59 -1.09 7.66
CA GLN A 40 -6.37 -2.21 8.20
C GLN A 40 -6.78 -3.11 7.06
N LEU A 41 -6.74 -4.42 7.32
CA LEU A 41 -7.14 -5.42 6.34
C LEU A 41 -8.13 -6.36 7.01
N LEU A 42 -9.14 -6.78 6.27
CA LEU A 42 -10.00 -7.87 6.70
C LEU A 42 -9.72 -9.05 5.79
N GLU A 43 -9.18 -10.12 6.37
CA GLU A 43 -8.83 -11.32 5.63
C GLU A 43 -9.79 -12.44 6.02
N LYS A 44 -10.28 -13.16 5.01
CA LYS A 44 -11.14 -14.33 5.23
C LYS A 44 -10.66 -15.45 4.32
N LYS A 45 -10.26 -16.57 4.93
CA LYS A 45 -9.81 -17.76 4.19
C LYS A 45 -8.69 -17.46 3.20
N GLY A 46 -7.76 -16.61 3.62
CA GLY A 46 -6.60 -16.26 2.82
C GLY A 46 -6.82 -15.15 1.82
N GLU A 47 -8.03 -14.61 1.73
CA GLU A 47 -8.35 -13.55 0.78
C GLU A 47 -8.54 -12.22 1.50
N ILE A 48 -7.98 -11.16 0.94
CA ILE A 48 -8.19 -9.79 1.46
C ILE A 48 -9.56 -9.33 0.95
N VAL A 49 -10.54 -9.27 1.84
CA VAL A 49 -11.91 -8.91 1.43
C VAL A 49 -12.21 -7.43 1.63
N GLU A 50 -11.50 -6.76 2.55
CA GLU A 50 -11.66 -5.31 2.75
C GLU A 50 -10.32 -4.68 3.09
N VAL A 51 -10.14 -3.43 2.68
CA VAL A 51 -8.96 -2.62 2.97
C VAL A 51 -9.43 -1.25 3.43
N GLY A 52 -8.85 -0.77 4.53
CA GLY A 52 -9.07 0.59 4.97
C GLY A 52 -7.75 1.24 5.30
N PHE A 53 -7.60 2.52 5.01
CA PHE A 53 -6.37 3.22 5.34
C PHE A 53 -6.63 4.67 5.69
N GLN A 54 -5.66 5.27 6.36
CA GLN A 54 -5.62 6.70 6.60
C GLN A 54 -4.17 7.15 6.42
N VAL A 55 -3.98 8.25 5.70
CA VAL A 55 -2.66 8.81 5.44
C VAL A 55 -2.64 10.25 5.91
N GLU A 56 -1.58 10.61 6.67
CA GLU A 56 -1.28 12.00 7.02
C GLU A 56 0.01 12.35 6.32
N GLY A 57 -0.05 13.29 5.38
CA GLY A 57 1.14 13.68 4.66
C GLY A 57 0.85 14.11 3.23
N SER A 58 1.69 13.66 2.31
CA SER A 58 1.65 14.16 0.93
C SER A 58 0.50 13.56 0.13
N ALA A 59 0.13 14.28 -0.92
CA ALA A 59 -0.88 13.81 -1.86
C ALA A 59 -0.42 12.51 -2.56
N LEU A 60 0.87 12.38 -2.82
CA LEU A 60 1.38 11.17 -3.45
C LEU A 60 1.22 9.96 -2.53
N ALA A 61 1.48 10.12 -1.24
CA ALA A 61 1.28 9.04 -0.27
C ALA A 61 -0.19 8.63 -0.22
N LEU A 62 -1.10 9.58 -0.26
CA LEU A 62 -2.52 9.30 -0.30
C LEU A 62 -2.90 8.56 -1.58
N ALA A 63 -2.42 9.04 -2.72
CA ALA A 63 -2.76 8.45 -4.01
C ALA A 63 -2.29 6.99 -4.10
N THR A 64 -1.05 6.72 -3.67
CA THR A 64 -0.51 5.37 -3.77
C THR A 64 -1.16 4.42 -2.78
N ALA A 65 -1.60 4.90 -1.61
CA ALA A 65 -2.39 4.09 -0.69
C ALA A 65 -3.74 3.72 -1.32
N SER A 66 -4.34 4.66 -2.05
CA SER A 66 -5.58 4.41 -2.77
C SER A 66 -5.39 3.37 -3.87
N VAL A 67 -4.29 3.48 -4.63
CA VAL A 67 -3.95 2.49 -5.66
C VAL A 67 -3.80 1.11 -5.02
N LEU A 68 -3.04 1.03 -3.93
CA LEU A 68 -2.87 -0.23 -3.21
C LEU A 68 -4.22 -0.83 -2.84
N SER A 69 -5.10 -0.03 -2.25
CA SER A 69 -6.40 -0.51 -1.79
C SER A 69 -7.24 -1.07 -2.93
N SER A 70 -7.21 -0.40 -4.09
CA SER A 70 -8.01 -0.83 -5.24
C SER A 70 -7.49 -2.14 -5.83
N ILE A 71 -6.22 -2.45 -5.62
CA ILE A 71 -5.59 -3.61 -6.24
C ILE A 71 -5.60 -4.83 -5.33
N VAL A 72 -5.30 -4.65 -4.03
CA VAL A 72 -5.17 -5.81 -3.15
C VAL A 72 -6.51 -6.38 -2.70
N LYS A 73 -7.58 -5.61 -2.78
CA LYS A 73 -8.90 -6.13 -2.42
C LYS A 73 -9.27 -7.25 -3.38
N GLY A 74 -9.56 -8.42 -2.84
CA GLY A 74 -9.87 -9.60 -3.63
C GLY A 74 -8.69 -10.50 -3.91
N MET A 75 -7.47 -10.11 -3.53
CA MET A 75 -6.28 -10.93 -3.74
C MET A 75 -6.03 -11.85 -2.57
N GLN A 76 -5.33 -12.94 -2.84
CA GLN A 76 -4.85 -13.83 -1.78
C GLN A 76 -3.69 -13.16 -1.05
N THR A 77 -3.57 -13.43 0.26
CA THR A 77 -2.50 -12.82 1.05
C THR A 77 -1.11 -13.12 0.49
N SER A 78 -0.88 -14.34 0.01
CA SER A 78 0.41 -14.68 -0.57
C SER A 78 0.72 -13.87 -1.82
N GLU A 79 -0.29 -13.61 -2.64
CA GLU A 79 -0.14 -12.77 -3.83
C GLU A 79 0.17 -11.32 -3.44
N VAL A 80 -0.51 -10.84 -2.39
CA VAL A 80 -0.29 -9.48 -1.91
C VAL A 80 1.13 -9.31 -1.40
N GLN A 81 1.64 -10.30 -0.67
CA GLN A 81 3.01 -10.25 -0.16
C GLN A 81 4.02 -10.20 -1.31
N ASN A 82 3.84 -11.03 -2.33
CA ASN A 82 4.72 -11.01 -3.49
C ASN A 82 4.65 -9.68 -4.23
N LEU A 83 3.43 -9.18 -4.43
CA LEU A 83 3.25 -7.91 -5.11
C LEU A 83 3.94 -6.77 -4.37
N SER A 84 3.78 -6.73 -3.06
CA SER A 84 4.40 -5.70 -2.23
C SER A 84 5.91 -5.71 -2.37
N LEU A 85 6.53 -6.89 -2.29
CA LEU A 85 7.97 -7.01 -2.44
C LEU A 85 8.42 -6.58 -3.83
N ASN A 86 7.65 -6.92 -4.86
CA ASN A 86 7.97 -6.55 -6.23
C ASN A 86 7.88 -5.04 -6.45
N ILE A 87 6.87 -4.39 -5.88
CA ILE A 87 6.72 -2.93 -6.00
C ILE A 87 7.92 -2.23 -5.33
N ILE A 88 8.27 -2.67 -4.13
CA ILE A 88 9.40 -2.08 -3.41
C ILE A 88 10.70 -2.28 -4.20
N ALA A 89 10.92 -3.50 -4.70
CA ALA A 89 12.13 -3.81 -5.47
C ALA A 89 12.17 -3.04 -6.80
N TYR A 90 11.01 -2.83 -7.42
CA TYR A 90 10.93 -2.08 -8.67
C TYR A 90 11.50 -0.67 -8.50
N LEU A 91 11.17 -0.02 -7.39
CA LEU A 91 11.68 1.33 -7.14
C LEU A 91 13.10 1.32 -6.55
N GLU A 92 13.36 0.45 -5.59
CA GLU A 92 14.62 0.52 -4.83
C GLU A 92 15.76 -0.24 -5.47
N SER A 93 15.45 -1.29 -6.25
CA SER A 93 16.47 -2.17 -6.81
C SER A 93 16.41 -2.29 -8.33
N ALA A 94 15.59 -1.47 -8.98
CA ALA A 94 15.42 -1.48 -10.44
C ALA A 94 14.98 -2.86 -10.96
N PHE A 95 14.30 -3.64 -10.14
CA PHE A 95 13.75 -4.93 -10.51
C PHE A 95 12.63 -4.72 -11.53
N GLU A 96 12.66 -5.45 -12.65
CA GLU A 96 11.67 -5.28 -13.70
C GLU A 96 10.54 -6.27 -13.50
N PHE A 97 9.31 -5.78 -13.58
CA PHE A 97 8.15 -6.65 -13.63
C PHE A 97 6.97 -5.86 -14.22
N ASP A 98 5.91 -6.58 -14.57
CA ASP A 98 4.76 -5.98 -15.22
C ASP A 98 3.91 -5.21 -14.21
N LEU A 99 3.50 -4.00 -14.60
CA LEU A 99 2.72 -3.10 -13.74
C LEU A 99 1.34 -2.86 -14.36
N PRO A 100 0.40 -3.78 -14.18
CA PRO A 100 -0.91 -3.64 -14.81
C PRO A 100 -1.78 -2.57 -14.13
N GLY A 101 -2.68 -1.99 -14.91
CA GLY A 101 -3.66 -1.04 -14.41
C GLY A 101 -2.99 0.17 -13.77
N ASP A 102 -3.54 0.62 -12.66
CA ASP A 102 -3.07 1.83 -12.00
C ASP A 102 -1.69 1.69 -11.37
N LEU A 103 -1.18 0.46 -11.23
CA LEU A 103 0.21 0.27 -10.79
C LEU A 103 1.20 0.88 -11.78
N SER A 104 0.78 1.12 -13.02
CA SER A 104 1.64 1.74 -14.02
C SER A 104 2.16 3.11 -13.59
N VAL A 105 1.54 3.73 -12.59
CA VAL A 105 2.00 5.02 -12.05
C VAL A 105 3.45 4.91 -11.55
N TYR A 106 3.88 3.73 -11.12
CA TYR A 106 5.24 3.54 -10.63
C TYR A 106 6.30 3.65 -11.73
N HIS A 107 5.92 3.52 -13.00
CA HIS A 107 6.86 3.78 -14.10
C HIS A 107 7.36 5.22 -14.07
N SER A 108 6.45 6.17 -13.82
CA SER A 108 6.83 7.58 -13.74
C SER A 108 7.58 7.87 -12.45
N ILE A 109 7.11 7.29 -11.34
CA ILE A 109 7.71 7.54 -10.02
C ILE A 109 9.17 7.09 -10.01
N ARG A 110 9.49 6.03 -10.76
CA ARG A 110 10.86 5.49 -10.81
C ARG A 110 11.90 6.53 -11.20
N ASN A 111 11.49 7.55 -11.93
CA ASN A 111 12.40 8.61 -12.38
C ASN A 111 12.65 9.67 -11.31
N TYR A 112 11.99 9.58 -10.15
CA TYR A 112 12.06 10.60 -9.11
C TYR A 112 12.35 9.95 -7.75
N PRO A 113 13.64 9.63 -7.48
CA PRO A 113 13.98 8.93 -6.22
C PRO A 113 13.53 9.64 -4.96
N GLU A 114 13.42 10.97 -5.00
CA GLU A 114 12.96 11.74 -3.84
C GLU A 114 11.50 11.44 -3.50
N ARG A 115 10.76 10.78 -4.40
CA ARG A 115 9.36 10.44 -4.18
C ARG A 115 9.15 9.00 -3.73
N PHE A 116 10.23 8.20 -3.71
CA PHE A 116 10.10 6.77 -3.40
C PHE A 116 9.51 6.54 -2.03
N ASP A 117 9.92 7.33 -1.05
CA ASP A 117 9.45 7.15 0.32
C ASP A 117 7.94 7.32 0.42
N CYS A 118 7.40 8.38 -0.19
CA CYS A 118 5.96 8.61 -0.19
C CYS A 118 5.22 7.51 -0.97
N ALA A 119 5.79 7.09 -2.09
CA ALA A 119 5.15 6.11 -2.96
C ALA A 119 5.13 4.72 -2.34
N LEU A 120 6.08 4.41 -1.46
CA LEU A 120 6.18 3.09 -0.84
C LEU A 120 5.59 3.04 0.56
N LEU A 121 5.14 4.15 1.10
CA LEU A 121 4.66 4.22 2.47
C LEU A 121 3.57 3.17 2.76
N SER A 122 2.56 3.12 1.93
CA SER A 122 1.45 2.19 2.15
C SER A 122 1.87 0.73 1.98
N TRP A 123 2.78 0.44 1.04
CA TRP A 123 3.26 -0.92 0.84
C TRP A 123 4.10 -1.40 2.03
N ARG A 124 4.89 -0.50 2.62
CA ARG A 124 5.65 -0.82 3.83
C ARG A 124 4.72 -1.03 5.02
N THR A 125 3.66 -0.23 5.11
CA THR A 125 2.66 -0.40 6.16
C THR A 125 1.93 -1.74 6.00
N LEU A 126 1.62 -2.11 4.77
CA LEU A 126 0.98 -3.39 4.46
C LEU A 126 1.85 -4.55 4.93
N ASN A 127 3.14 -4.52 4.62
CA ASN A 127 4.05 -5.57 5.06
C ASN A 127 4.08 -5.69 6.58
N LYS A 128 4.10 -4.54 7.26
CA LYS A 128 4.08 -4.52 8.71
C LYS A 128 2.80 -5.10 9.27
N ALA A 129 1.67 -4.81 8.64
CA ALA A 129 0.38 -5.32 9.08
C ALA A 129 0.33 -6.85 9.01
N LEU A 130 0.84 -7.41 7.91
CA LEU A 130 0.84 -8.85 7.73
C LEU A 130 1.76 -9.54 8.74
N ILE A 131 2.90 -8.93 9.04
CA ILE A 131 3.83 -9.47 10.05
C ILE A 131 3.21 -9.38 11.44
N ASN A 132 2.53 -8.27 11.76
CA ASN A 132 1.92 -8.09 13.08
C ASN A 132 0.87 -9.15 13.38
N GLU A 133 0.07 -9.50 12.39
CA GLU A 133 -0.92 -10.56 12.57
C GLU A 133 -0.24 -11.88 12.92
N PHE A 134 0.81 -12.21 12.18
CA PHE A 134 1.58 -13.43 12.42
C PHE A 134 2.19 -13.44 13.82
N GLN A 135 2.72 -12.30 14.28
CA GLN A 135 3.35 -12.19 15.58
C GLN A 135 2.35 -12.28 16.73
N LYS A 136 1.13 -11.89 16.51
CA LYS A 136 0.10 -11.95 17.54
C LYS A 136 -0.39 -13.36 17.82
N GLU A 137 -0.38 -14.20 16.80
CA GLU A 137 -0.91 -15.56 16.92
C GLU A 137 -0.35 -16.33 18.10
N PRO A 138 0.98 -16.38 18.27
CA PRO A 138 1.54 -17.20 19.36
C PRO A 138 1.22 -16.67 20.75
N LEU A 139 0.74 -15.45 20.86
CA LEU A 139 0.47 -14.85 22.17
C LEU A 139 -0.88 -15.23 22.74
N ARG A 140 -1.68 -15.89 21.95
CA ARG A 140 -2.99 -16.34 22.41
C ARG A 140 -2.91 -17.71 23.04
#